data_bc50da5517825c2b1185a355a91d4275
#
_entry.id   bc50da5517825c2b1185a355a91d4275
#
_cell.length_a   1.000
_cell.length_b   1.000
_cell.length_c   1.000
_cell.angle_alpha   90.00
_cell.angle_beta   90.00
_cell.angle_gamma   90.00
#
_symmetry.space_group_name_H-M   'P 1'
#
loop_
_entity.id
_entity.type
_entity.pdbx_description
1 polymer ?
#
loop_
_entity_poly.entity_id
_entity_poly.type
_entity_poly.pdbx_seq_one_letter_code
_entity_poly.pdbx_strand_id
1 'polypeptide(L)'
;GVYCPVSTTFFGGTHPILAPHFGFSLSAPGNCWPGGFAGTGFSLIPFWFAFRRRRPTLARAGLFFAILFGTVCGVIQMMRGYHFPSHNVATFLLDWSLSALVYLAFLASSLKRSHAARFIRIPQKA
;
A
#
# COMPACT_ATOMS: atom_id res chain seq x y z
N GLY A 1 9.16 -7.95 15.81
CA GLY A 1 9.27 -6.64 15.16
C GLY A 1 10.64 -6.47 14.49
N VAL A 2 10.78 -5.44 13.67
CA VAL A 2 12.04 -5.08 13.01
C VAL A 2 12.53 -3.75 13.58
N TYR A 3 13.76 -3.71 14.04
CA TYR A 3 14.37 -2.47 14.56
C TYR A 3 14.73 -1.52 13.41
N CYS A 4 14.71 -0.22 13.69
CA CYS A 4 15.17 0.80 12.75
C CYS A 4 16.69 0.68 12.54
N PRO A 5 17.22 1.01 11.35
CA PRO A 5 18.66 0.97 11.10
C PRO A 5 19.47 1.68 12.18
N VAL A 6 19.09 2.87 12.55
CA VAL A 6 19.78 3.69 13.59
C VAL A 6 19.85 3.00 14.96
N SER A 7 18.95 2.07 15.25
CA SER A 7 18.91 1.35 16.53
C SER A 7 19.70 0.03 16.51
N THR A 8 20.18 -0.40 15.32
CA THR A 8 20.86 -1.70 15.18
C THR A 8 22.35 -1.59 15.42
N THR A 9 22.93 -2.67 15.93
CA THR A 9 24.37 -2.79 16.18
C THR A 9 25.22 -2.57 14.94
N PHE A 10 24.68 -2.89 13.76
CA PHE A 10 25.36 -2.67 12.48
C PHE A 10 25.61 -1.19 12.16
N PHE A 11 24.79 -0.29 12.66
CA PHE A 11 24.90 1.16 12.48
C PHE A 11 25.23 1.90 13.79
N GLY A 12 25.77 1.21 14.79
CA GLY A 12 26.22 1.79 16.06
C GLY A 12 25.14 1.82 17.15
N GLY A 13 23.98 1.24 16.93
CA GLY A 13 22.97 1.04 17.96
C GLY A 13 23.24 -0.17 18.86
N THR A 14 22.28 -0.52 19.69
CA THR A 14 22.42 -1.57 20.72
C THR A 14 21.60 -2.83 20.45
N HIS A 15 20.75 -2.82 19.41
CA HIS A 15 19.81 -3.91 19.14
C HIS A 15 20.20 -4.75 17.92
N PRO A 16 19.87 -6.05 17.89
CA PRO A 16 20.02 -6.87 16.69
C PRO A 16 19.05 -6.41 15.59
N ILE A 17 19.34 -6.71 14.32
CA ILE A 17 18.48 -6.34 13.18
C ILE A 17 17.07 -6.92 13.31
N LEU A 18 16.98 -8.17 13.76
CA LEU A 18 15.71 -8.87 13.98
C LEU A 18 15.45 -8.98 15.48
N ALA A 19 14.31 -8.48 15.92
CA ALA A 19 13.84 -8.76 17.26
C ALA A 19 13.34 -10.22 17.33
N PRO A 20 13.65 -10.96 18.43
CA PRO A 20 13.31 -12.37 18.55
C PRO A 20 11.81 -12.65 18.69
N HIS A 21 10.94 -11.65 18.56
CA HIS A 21 9.50 -11.78 18.73
C HIS A 21 8.77 -11.65 17.40
N PHE A 22 8.22 -12.76 16.93
CA PHE A 22 7.20 -12.77 15.88
C PHE A 22 5.84 -12.43 16.53
N GLY A 23 5.37 -11.19 16.35
CA GLY A 23 4.05 -10.80 16.82
C GLY A 23 3.76 -9.31 16.57
N PHE A 24 2.51 -8.99 16.29
CA PHE A 24 1.99 -7.62 16.29
C PHE A 24 1.78 -7.19 17.75
N SER A 25 2.81 -6.71 18.41
CA SER A 25 2.68 -6.03 19.68
C SER A 25 2.91 -4.55 19.48
N LEU A 26 1.90 -3.73 19.76
CA LEU A 26 1.99 -2.26 19.68
C LEU A 26 2.99 -1.68 20.69
N SER A 27 3.37 -2.45 21.70
CA SER A 27 4.31 -2.07 22.76
C SER A 27 5.69 -2.72 22.64
N ALA A 28 5.93 -3.60 21.65
CA ALA A 28 7.23 -4.21 21.47
C ALA A 28 8.21 -3.22 20.83
N PRO A 29 9.45 -3.12 21.32
CA PRO A 29 10.49 -2.37 20.66
C PRO A 29 10.74 -2.96 19.26
N GLY A 30 10.89 -2.10 18.24
CA GLY A 30 11.13 -2.54 16.86
C GLY A 30 9.95 -2.37 15.89
N ASN A 31 9.25 -1.25 15.93
CA ASN A 31 8.11 -0.94 15.05
C ASN A 31 8.51 -0.22 13.75
N CYS A 32 9.63 -0.57 13.16
CA CYS A 32 10.12 0.10 11.95
C CYS A 32 9.59 -0.46 10.63
N TRP A 33 8.81 -1.52 10.67
CA TRP A 33 8.21 -2.14 9.49
C TRP A 33 6.67 -2.12 9.59
N PRO A 34 5.97 -1.81 8.50
CA PRO A 34 6.40 -1.29 7.21
C PRO A 34 6.76 0.21 7.23
N GLY A 35 7.23 0.75 6.08
CA GLY A 35 7.65 2.16 5.95
C GLY A 35 6.47 3.13 5.88
N GLY A 36 5.90 3.54 7.01
CA GLY A 36 4.69 4.34 7.08
C GLY A 36 4.75 5.67 6.30
N PHE A 37 5.90 6.35 6.31
CA PHE A 37 6.06 7.60 5.55
C PHE A 37 6.02 7.39 4.04
N ALA A 38 6.57 6.30 3.52
CA ALA A 38 6.44 5.94 2.12
C ALA A 38 4.97 5.61 1.77
N GLY A 39 4.26 4.98 2.70
CA GLY A 39 2.84 4.67 2.58
C GLY A 39 1.95 5.89 2.39
N THR A 40 2.31 7.07 2.94
CA THR A 40 1.52 8.29 2.69
C THR A 40 1.48 8.67 1.21
N GLY A 41 2.57 8.46 0.47
CA GLY A 41 2.58 8.67 -0.98
C GLY A 41 1.92 7.52 -1.74
N PHE A 42 2.23 6.28 -1.38
CA PHE A 42 1.68 5.09 -2.05
C PHE A 42 0.18 4.91 -1.82
N SER A 43 -0.40 5.48 -0.75
CA SER A 43 -1.85 5.49 -0.51
C SER A 43 -2.66 6.20 -1.62
N LEU A 44 -2.01 6.91 -2.54
CA LEU A 44 -2.63 7.49 -3.73
C LEU A 44 -2.77 6.50 -4.91
N ILE A 45 -2.20 5.31 -4.83
CA ILE A 45 -2.29 4.26 -5.87
C ILE A 45 -3.74 3.89 -6.24
N PRO A 46 -4.75 3.89 -5.33
CA PRO A 46 -6.15 3.66 -5.68
C PRO A 46 -6.69 4.58 -6.78
N PHE A 47 -6.15 5.81 -6.93
CA PHE A 47 -6.54 6.70 -8.03
C PHE A 47 -6.29 6.09 -9.41
N TRP A 48 -5.18 5.34 -9.57
CA TRP A 48 -4.92 4.61 -10.81
C TRP A 48 -6.05 3.62 -11.10
N PHE A 49 -6.43 2.81 -10.15
CA PHE A 49 -7.47 1.80 -10.32
C PHE A 49 -8.83 2.43 -10.61
N ALA A 50 -9.17 3.55 -9.97
CA ALA A 50 -10.45 4.24 -10.13
C ALA A 50 -10.59 4.91 -11.50
N PHE A 51 -9.52 5.54 -12.01
CA PHE A 51 -9.60 6.40 -13.19
C PHE A 51 -9.06 5.79 -14.48
N ARG A 52 -8.30 4.67 -14.43
CA ARG A 52 -7.60 4.09 -15.59
C ARG A 52 -8.49 3.79 -16.81
N ARG A 53 -9.78 3.51 -16.61
CA ARG A 53 -10.72 3.22 -17.69
C ARG A 53 -11.39 4.47 -18.28
N ARG A 54 -11.68 5.46 -17.45
CA ARG A 54 -12.43 6.65 -17.87
C ARG A 54 -11.54 7.84 -18.23
N ARG A 55 -10.41 7.99 -17.54
CA ARG A 55 -9.45 9.08 -17.72
C ARG A 55 -8.01 8.56 -17.60
N PRO A 56 -7.51 7.85 -18.63
CA PRO A 56 -6.23 7.15 -18.55
C PRO A 56 -5.04 8.08 -18.35
N THR A 57 -5.07 9.29 -18.92
CA THR A 57 -3.99 10.28 -18.73
C THR A 57 -3.92 10.75 -17.28
N LEU A 58 -5.07 11.10 -16.68
CA LEU A 58 -5.13 11.49 -15.27
C LEU A 58 -4.69 10.36 -14.35
N ALA A 59 -5.10 9.12 -14.65
CA ALA A 59 -4.69 7.95 -13.89
C ALA A 59 -3.17 7.76 -13.91
N ARG A 60 -2.54 7.86 -15.11
CA ARG A 60 -1.07 7.75 -15.24
C ARG A 60 -0.34 8.85 -14.46
N ALA A 61 -0.81 10.09 -14.58
CA ALA A 61 -0.24 11.21 -13.82
C ALA A 61 -0.36 10.98 -12.31
N GLY A 62 -1.52 10.53 -11.83
CA GLY A 62 -1.75 10.20 -10.43
C GLY A 62 -0.87 9.06 -9.94
N LEU A 63 -0.70 7.99 -10.73
CA LEU A 63 0.20 6.89 -10.40
C LEU A 63 1.67 7.34 -10.34
N PHE A 64 2.10 8.12 -11.33
CA PHE A 64 3.45 8.68 -11.34
C PHE A 64 3.72 9.53 -10.09
N PHE A 65 2.77 10.40 -9.76
CA PHE A 65 2.86 11.24 -8.56
C PHE A 65 2.89 10.40 -7.28
N ALA A 66 2.05 9.37 -7.17
CA ALA A 66 2.02 8.47 -6.01
C ALA A 66 3.37 7.77 -5.80
N ILE A 67 3.94 7.21 -6.89
CA ILE A 67 5.24 6.52 -6.85
C ILE A 67 6.36 7.51 -6.49
N LEU A 68 6.41 8.66 -7.16
CA LEU A 68 7.42 9.69 -6.91
C LEU A 68 7.37 10.17 -5.46
N PHE A 69 6.19 10.56 -4.99
CA PHE A 69 6.00 11.10 -3.64
C PHE A 69 6.31 10.05 -2.56
N GLY A 70 5.79 8.82 -2.72
CA GLY A 70 6.08 7.72 -1.79
C GLY A 70 7.58 7.37 -1.76
N THR A 71 8.23 7.37 -2.92
CA THR A 71 9.68 7.11 -3.01
C THR A 71 10.48 8.22 -2.34
N VAL A 72 10.17 9.49 -2.60
CA VAL A 72 10.85 10.64 -1.95
C VAL A 72 10.69 10.57 -0.44
N CYS A 73 9.48 10.35 0.07
CA CYS A 73 9.23 10.20 1.51
C CYS A 73 10.04 9.02 2.09
N GLY A 74 10.09 7.89 1.38
CA GLY A 74 10.86 6.72 1.79
C GLY A 74 12.37 6.99 1.83
N VAL A 75 12.92 7.66 0.80
CA VAL A 75 14.34 8.02 0.73
C VAL A 75 14.73 8.95 1.87
N ILE A 76 13.92 9.97 2.16
CA ILE A 76 14.17 10.88 3.29
C ILE A 76 14.28 10.11 4.60
N GLN A 77 13.40 9.12 4.84
CA GLN A 77 13.46 8.31 6.06
C GLN A 77 14.63 7.33 6.08
N MET A 78 15.07 6.84 4.93
CA MET A 78 16.31 6.06 4.85
C MET A 78 17.53 6.91 5.18
N MET A 79 17.61 8.14 4.66
CA MET A 79 18.70 9.08 4.98
C MET A 79 18.75 9.45 6.47
N ARG A 80 17.60 9.45 7.15
CA ARG A 80 17.49 9.66 8.60
C ARG A 80 17.80 8.40 9.43
N GLY A 81 18.06 7.25 8.79
CA GLY A 81 18.32 5.99 9.47
C GLY A 81 17.10 5.30 10.08
N TYR A 82 15.87 5.72 9.71
CA TYR A 82 14.65 5.14 10.27
C TYR A 82 14.14 3.92 9.51
N HIS A 83 14.42 3.80 8.20
CA HIS A 83 13.92 2.67 7.41
C HIS A 83 15.00 2.05 6.53
N PHE A 84 14.90 0.73 6.32
CA PHE A 84 15.64 0.02 5.28
C PHE A 84 14.94 0.17 3.92
N PRO A 85 15.65 0.06 2.78
CA PRO A 85 15.04 0.05 1.45
C PRO A 85 13.94 -0.99 1.30
N SER A 86 14.13 -2.18 1.90
CA SER A 86 13.14 -3.27 1.89
C SER A 86 11.80 -2.89 2.53
N HIS A 87 11.80 -1.97 3.52
CA HIS A 87 10.57 -1.50 4.15
C HIS A 87 9.72 -0.68 3.15
N ASN A 88 10.36 0.16 2.33
CA ASN A 88 9.67 0.96 1.32
C ASN A 88 9.12 0.08 0.19
N VAL A 89 9.88 -0.93 -0.24
CA VAL A 89 9.41 -1.91 -1.23
C VAL A 89 8.22 -2.69 -0.69
N ALA A 90 8.29 -3.18 0.55
CA ALA A 90 7.20 -3.89 1.19
C ALA A 90 5.94 -3.01 1.30
N THR A 91 6.10 -1.74 1.68
CA THR A 91 4.98 -0.77 1.75
C THR A 91 4.35 -0.56 0.38
N PHE A 92 5.14 -0.37 -0.67
CA PHE A 92 4.63 -0.24 -2.03
C PHE A 92 3.82 -1.48 -2.46
N LEU A 93 4.34 -2.67 -2.21
CA LEU A 93 3.66 -3.92 -2.56
C LEU A 93 2.36 -4.11 -1.78
N LEU A 94 2.33 -3.75 -0.49
CA LEU A 94 1.13 -3.78 0.35
C LEU A 94 0.07 -2.81 -0.17
N ASP A 95 0.43 -1.56 -0.41
CA ASP A 95 -0.50 -0.53 -0.91
C ASP A 95 -1.03 -0.88 -2.29
N TRP A 96 -0.18 -1.40 -3.18
CA TRP A 96 -0.60 -1.88 -4.50
C TRP A 96 -1.57 -3.04 -4.40
N SER A 97 -1.23 -4.05 -3.61
CA SER A 97 -2.04 -5.27 -3.45
C SER A 97 -3.39 -4.95 -2.83
N LEU A 98 -3.42 -4.14 -1.78
CA LEU A 98 -4.65 -3.71 -1.12
C LEU A 98 -5.54 -2.90 -2.07
N SER A 99 -4.95 -1.97 -2.82
CA SER A 99 -5.67 -1.17 -3.82
C SER A 99 -6.29 -2.05 -4.92
N ALA A 100 -5.53 -3.04 -5.40
CA ALA A 100 -6.01 -3.99 -6.40
C ALA A 100 -7.15 -4.87 -5.85
N LEU A 101 -7.03 -5.38 -4.64
CA LEU A 101 -8.05 -6.19 -3.98
C LEU A 101 -9.36 -5.41 -3.79
N VAL A 102 -9.28 -4.18 -3.28
CA VAL A 102 -10.45 -3.31 -3.12
C VAL A 102 -11.11 -3.03 -4.47
N TYR A 103 -10.32 -2.73 -5.51
CA TYR A 103 -10.84 -2.52 -6.85
C TYR A 103 -11.55 -3.77 -7.41
N LEU A 104 -10.97 -4.96 -7.25
CA LEU A 104 -11.56 -6.22 -7.71
C LEU A 104 -12.85 -6.53 -6.97
N ALA A 105 -12.90 -6.33 -5.66
CA ALA A 105 -14.11 -6.51 -4.85
C ALA A 105 -15.24 -5.57 -5.32
N PHE A 106 -14.90 -4.30 -5.60
CA PHE A 106 -15.86 -3.34 -6.13
C PHE A 106 -16.37 -3.73 -7.53
N LEU A 107 -15.49 -4.20 -8.41
CA LEU A 107 -15.84 -4.67 -9.74
C LEU A 107 -16.78 -5.89 -9.67
N ALA A 108 -16.46 -6.86 -8.83
CA ALA A 108 -17.30 -8.05 -8.63
C ALA A 108 -18.70 -7.68 -8.12
N SER A 109 -18.80 -6.74 -7.19
CA SER A 109 -20.07 -6.23 -6.66
C SER A 109 -20.89 -5.52 -7.73
N SER A 110 -20.24 -4.71 -8.58
CA SER A 110 -20.90 -4.03 -9.70
C SER A 110 -21.45 -5.00 -10.73
N LEU A 111 -20.70 -6.04 -11.06
CA LEU A 111 -21.16 -7.09 -11.99
C LEU A 111 -22.37 -7.85 -11.45
N LYS A 112 -22.35 -8.22 -10.18
CA LYS A 112 -23.52 -8.88 -9.54
C LYS A 112 -24.78 -8.01 -9.62
N ARG A 113 -24.65 -6.71 -9.33
CA ARG A 113 -25.79 -5.76 -9.43
C ARG A 113 -26.33 -5.64 -10.87
N SER A 114 -25.45 -5.59 -11.86
CA SER A 114 -25.86 -5.48 -13.27
C SER A 114 -26.56 -6.75 -13.77
N HIS A 115 -26.12 -7.94 -13.33
CA HIS A 115 -26.78 -9.19 -13.61
C HIS A 115 -28.18 -9.26 -12.97
N ALA A 116 -28.30 -8.92 -11.69
CA ALA A 116 -29.59 -8.89 -10.99
C ALA A 116 -30.58 -7.93 -11.67
N ALA A 117 -30.12 -6.73 -12.06
CA ALA A 117 -30.96 -5.75 -12.76
C ALA A 117 -31.45 -6.24 -14.14
N ARG A 118 -30.66 -7.07 -14.84
CA ARG A 118 -31.09 -7.67 -16.12
C ARG A 118 -32.18 -8.72 -15.91
N PHE A 119 -32.12 -9.54 -14.88
CA PHE A 119 -33.15 -10.54 -14.56
C PHE A 119 -34.50 -9.91 -14.23
N ILE A 120 -34.50 -8.79 -13.52
CA ILE A 120 -35.73 -8.06 -13.15
C ILE A 120 -36.40 -7.40 -14.38
N ARG A 121 -35.65 -7.10 -15.44
CA ARG A 121 -36.12 -6.36 -16.61
C ARG A 121 -36.63 -7.26 -17.75
N ILE A 122 -36.67 -8.58 -17.60
CA ILE A 122 -37.28 -9.49 -18.60
C ILE A 122 -38.78 -9.38 -18.42
N PRO A 123 -39.57 -8.82 -19.40
CA PRO A 123 -41.02 -8.78 -19.33
C PRO A 123 -41.49 -10.23 -19.35
N GLN A 124 -42.30 -10.61 -18.38
CA GLN A 124 -43.11 -11.83 -18.48
C GLN A 124 -44.08 -11.60 -19.65
N LYS A 125 -43.71 -12.10 -20.86
CA LYS A 125 -44.70 -12.20 -21.95
C LYS A 125 -45.75 -13.21 -21.52
N ALA A 126 -46.92 -12.68 -21.15
CA ALA A 126 -48.16 -13.44 -21.05
C ALA A 126 -48.57 -13.93 -22.43
#